data_e24898db276e62a8a2b1fbec5137784e
#
_entry.id   e24898db276e62a8a2b1fbec5137784e
#
_cell.length_a   1.000
_cell.length_b   1.000
_cell.length_c   1.000
_cell.angle_alpha   90.00
_cell.angle_beta   90.00
_cell.angle_gamma   90.00
#
_symmetry.space_group_name_H-M   'P 1'
#
loop_
_entity.id
_entity.type
_entity.pdbx_description
1 polymer ?
#
loop_
_entity_poly.entity_id
_entity_poly.type
_entity_poly.pdbx_seq_one_letter_code
_entity_poly.pdbx_strand_id
1 'polypeptide(L)'
;MCIRDIIEPEVRGEGFEFVDQIKGGVVPREYIPAVEKGVVEAMESGIVAGYPVIDLKVTLYDGSYHEVDSSEHAFRAAAIQAFREASAKAKPVLLEPIMRVEVVTPEEYMGGVTGDLNSRRGMISEM
;
A
#
# COMPACT_ATOMS: atom_id res chain seq x y z
N MET A 1 -1.82 -22.21 -12.61
CA MET A 1 -2.38 -21.40 -11.52
C MET A 1 -2.32 -19.93 -11.90
N CYS A 2 -3.40 -19.20 -11.67
CA CYS A 2 -3.51 -17.77 -11.96
C CYS A 2 -4.41 -17.13 -10.90
N ILE A 3 -4.17 -15.88 -10.57
CA ILE A 3 -5.09 -15.05 -9.78
C ILE A 3 -5.35 -13.73 -10.51
N ARG A 4 -6.50 -13.15 -10.25
CA ARG A 4 -6.90 -11.83 -10.75
C ARG A 4 -7.43 -11.01 -9.59
N ASP A 5 -6.85 -9.85 -9.43
CA ASP A 5 -7.18 -8.90 -8.38
C ASP A 5 -7.43 -7.50 -8.93
N ILE A 6 -8.12 -6.69 -8.14
CA ILE A 6 -8.32 -5.26 -8.36
C ILE A 6 -7.72 -4.54 -7.19
N ILE A 7 -6.92 -3.52 -7.47
CA ILE A 7 -6.32 -2.65 -6.46
C ILE A 7 -6.98 -1.28 -6.55
N GLU A 8 -7.48 -0.78 -5.43
CA GLU A 8 -8.13 0.52 -5.32
C GLU A 8 -7.53 1.30 -4.15
N PRO A 9 -7.32 2.62 -4.29
CA PRO A 9 -6.91 3.45 -3.16
C PRO A 9 -8.05 3.57 -2.16
N GLU A 10 -7.72 3.51 -0.87
CA GLU A 10 -8.62 3.81 0.23
C GLU A 10 -8.43 5.24 0.74
N VAL A 11 -9.36 5.70 1.57
CA VAL A 11 -9.25 6.97 2.25
C VAL A 11 -8.04 6.96 3.19
N ARG A 12 -7.32 8.06 3.25
CA ARG A 12 -6.13 8.21 4.08
C ARG A 12 -6.41 7.82 5.54
N GLY A 13 -5.64 6.87 6.05
CA GLY A 13 -5.75 6.37 7.42
C GLY A 13 -6.67 5.17 7.61
N GLU A 14 -7.38 4.71 6.58
CA GLU A 14 -8.24 3.52 6.65
C GLU A 14 -7.42 2.22 6.69
N GLY A 15 -6.18 2.24 6.22
CA GLY A 15 -5.29 1.10 6.24
C GLY A 15 -5.49 0.13 5.07
N PHE A 16 -5.49 -1.16 5.36
CA PHE A 16 -5.60 -2.22 4.36
C PHE A 16 -6.91 -2.97 4.48
N GLU A 17 -7.62 -3.14 3.37
CA GLU A 17 -8.80 -3.99 3.25
C GLU A 17 -8.57 -5.07 2.18
N PHE A 18 -8.82 -6.33 2.55
CA PHE A 18 -8.83 -7.45 1.61
C PHE A 18 -10.25 -7.97 1.43
N VAL A 19 -10.70 -8.07 0.18
CA VAL A 19 -12.05 -8.53 -0.17
C VAL A 19 -11.96 -9.78 -1.03
N ASP A 20 -12.62 -10.84 -0.59
CA ASP A 20 -12.81 -12.07 -1.34
C ASP A 20 -14.14 -12.01 -2.11
N GLN A 21 -14.05 -11.96 -3.43
CA GLN A 21 -15.19 -12.04 -4.36
C GLN A 21 -15.13 -13.27 -5.26
N ILE A 22 -14.39 -14.30 -4.88
CA ILE A 22 -14.30 -15.54 -5.65
C ILE A 22 -15.68 -16.20 -5.76
N LYS A 23 -16.04 -16.55 -6.99
CA LYS A 23 -17.27 -17.26 -7.32
C LYS A 23 -16.96 -18.63 -7.90
N GLY A 24 -17.85 -19.61 -7.61
CA GLY A 24 -17.76 -20.94 -8.21
C GLY A 24 -16.57 -21.79 -7.74
N GLY A 25 -15.85 -21.37 -6.69
CA GLY A 25 -14.74 -22.17 -6.13
C GLY A 25 -13.51 -22.29 -7.05
N VAL A 26 -13.33 -21.37 -7.98
CA VAL A 26 -12.17 -21.34 -8.91
C VAL A 26 -10.83 -21.24 -8.19
N VAL A 27 -10.82 -20.64 -7.00
CA VAL A 27 -9.74 -20.71 -6.03
C VAL A 27 -10.31 -21.36 -4.77
N PRO A 28 -9.75 -22.50 -4.30
CA PRO A 28 -10.19 -23.12 -3.06
C PRO A 28 -10.04 -22.19 -1.87
N ARG A 29 -11.02 -22.19 -0.97
CA ARG A 29 -11.06 -21.28 0.20
C ARG A 29 -9.83 -21.38 1.10
N GLU A 30 -9.22 -22.55 1.16
CA GLU A 30 -7.99 -22.79 1.96
C GLU A 30 -6.79 -21.99 1.48
N TYR A 31 -6.75 -21.56 0.20
CA TYR A 31 -5.66 -20.76 -0.37
C TYR A 31 -5.90 -19.25 -0.35
N ILE A 32 -7.10 -18.79 -0.08
CA ILE A 32 -7.42 -17.36 0.00
C ILE A 32 -6.59 -16.64 1.08
N PRO A 33 -6.41 -17.20 2.29
CA PRO A 33 -5.49 -16.59 3.27
C PRO A 33 -4.04 -16.49 2.81
N ALA A 34 -3.58 -17.40 1.96
CA ALA A 34 -2.23 -17.34 1.39
C ALA A 34 -2.08 -16.19 0.40
N VAL A 35 -3.12 -15.92 -0.39
CA VAL A 35 -3.19 -14.74 -1.29
C VAL A 35 -3.12 -13.45 -0.48
N GLU A 36 -3.94 -13.32 0.56
CA GLU A 36 -3.94 -12.14 1.45
C GLU A 36 -2.56 -11.91 2.09
N LYS A 37 -1.94 -12.95 2.64
CA LYS A 37 -0.58 -12.87 3.20
C LYS A 37 0.45 -12.41 2.15
N GLY A 38 0.34 -12.90 0.92
CA GLY A 38 1.22 -12.48 -0.18
C GLY A 38 1.06 -11.01 -0.53
N VAL A 39 -0.16 -10.49 -0.55
CA VAL A 39 -0.44 -9.07 -0.76
C VAL A 39 0.16 -8.22 0.35
N VAL A 40 -0.07 -8.58 1.62
CA VAL A 40 0.49 -7.86 2.79
C VAL A 40 2.01 -7.82 2.73
N GLU A 41 2.67 -8.94 2.44
CA GLU A 41 4.13 -8.99 2.29
C GLU A 41 4.64 -8.09 1.15
N ALA A 42 3.93 -8.05 0.03
CA ALA A 42 4.28 -7.18 -1.09
C ALA A 42 4.08 -5.70 -0.74
N MET A 43 3.04 -5.36 0.03
CA MET A 43 2.82 -4.01 0.54
C MET A 43 3.93 -3.56 1.48
N GLU A 44 4.36 -4.41 2.41
CA GLU A 44 5.45 -4.11 3.35
C GLU A 44 6.80 -3.91 2.65
N SER A 45 7.09 -4.70 1.63
CA SER A 45 8.32 -4.56 0.83
C SER A 45 8.31 -3.36 -0.11
N GLY A 46 7.13 -2.84 -0.41
CA GLY A 46 6.90 -1.65 -1.22
C GLY A 46 7.15 -1.84 -2.72
N ILE A 47 6.71 -0.84 -3.48
CA ILE A 47 6.84 -0.82 -4.95
C ILE A 47 7.82 0.27 -5.38
N VAL A 48 7.83 1.41 -4.68
CA VAL A 48 8.71 2.55 -4.96
C VAL A 48 9.69 2.74 -3.82
N ALA A 49 10.98 2.64 -4.11
CA ALA A 49 12.08 2.87 -3.18
C ALA A 49 12.01 2.06 -1.86
N GLY A 50 11.26 0.96 -1.82
CA GLY A 50 11.13 0.10 -0.62
C GLY A 50 10.25 0.65 0.50
N TYR A 51 9.55 1.76 0.28
CA TYR A 51 8.59 2.29 1.26
C TYR A 51 7.28 1.50 1.23
N PRO A 52 6.70 1.14 2.39
CA PRO A 52 5.45 0.40 2.47
C PRO A 52 4.32 1.10 1.71
N VAL A 53 3.48 0.31 1.03
CA VAL A 53 2.23 0.79 0.44
C VAL A 53 1.16 0.83 1.52
N ILE A 54 0.39 1.91 1.60
CA ILE A 54 -0.63 2.12 2.62
C ILE A 54 -1.96 2.56 2.00
N ASP A 55 -3.03 2.43 2.78
CA ASP A 55 -4.38 2.89 2.45
C ASP A 55 -4.88 2.31 1.11
N LEU A 56 -4.99 0.98 1.10
CA LEU A 56 -5.27 0.22 -0.11
C LEU A 56 -6.31 -0.88 0.14
N LYS A 57 -7.21 -1.02 -0.83
CA LYS A 57 -8.14 -2.14 -0.92
C LYS A 57 -7.73 -3.07 -2.05
N VAL A 58 -7.69 -4.35 -1.76
CA VAL A 58 -7.43 -5.40 -2.75
C VAL A 58 -8.60 -6.35 -2.80
N THR A 59 -9.17 -6.51 -3.99
CA THR A 59 -10.28 -7.43 -4.23
C THR A 59 -9.82 -8.60 -5.09
N LEU A 60 -9.83 -9.80 -4.54
CA LEU A 60 -9.60 -11.04 -5.28
C LEU A 60 -10.93 -11.48 -5.90
N TYR A 61 -11.04 -11.49 -7.23
CA TYR A 61 -12.30 -11.77 -7.90
C TYR A 61 -12.29 -13.02 -8.81
N ASP A 62 -11.10 -13.47 -9.25
CA ASP A 62 -10.99 -14.63 -10.13
C ASP A 62 -9.63 -15.33 -9.96
N GLY A 63 -9.52 -16.53 -10.47
CA GLY A 63 -8.30 -17.31 -10.45
C GLY A 63 -8.46 -18.67 -11.10
N SER A 64 -7.40 -19.47 -11.08
CA SER A 64 -7.42 -20.86 -11.50
C SER A 64 -6.64 -21.74 -10.54
N TYR A 65 -7.13 -22.95 -10.36
CA TYR A 65 -6.53 -23.97 -9.51
C TYR A 65 -6.21 -25.22 -10.33
N HIS A 66 -5.04 -25.81 -10.10
CA HIS A 66 -4.64 -27.09 -10.65
C HIS A 66 -3.95 -27.92 -9.56
N GLU A 67 -4.39 -29.14 -9.32
CA GLU A 67 -3.90 -30.02 -8.24
C GLU A 67 -2.38 -30.22 -8.26
N VAL A 68 -1.78 -30.22 -9.44
CA VAL A 68 -0.34 -30.53 -9.63
C VAL A 68 0.58 -29.39 -9.27
N ASP A 69 0.17 -28.13 -9.51
CA ASP A 69 1.01 -26.94 -9.39
C ASP A 69 0.48 -25.90 -8.40
N SER A 70 -0.61 -26.20 -7.72
CA SER A 70 -1.21 -25.31 -6.73
C SER A 70 -0.82 -25.70 -5.31
N SER A 71 -0.32 -24.73 -4.57
CA SER A 71 0.05 -24.84 -3.15
C SER A 71 -0.11 -23.49 -2.47
N GLU A 72 -0.08 -23.47 -1.13
CA GLU A 72 -0.08 -22.22 -0.37
C GLU A 72 1.05 -21.29 -0.80
N HIS A 73 2.26 -21.82 -0.97
CA HIS A 73 3.42 -21.05 -1.45
C HIS A 73 3.24 -20.51 -2.87
N ALA A 74 2.65 -21.30 -3.75
CA ALA A 74 2.40 -20.90 -5.13
C ALA A 74 1.38 -19.76 -5.21
N PHE A 75 0.27 -19.85 -4.45
CA PHE A 75 -0.71 -18.77 -4.37
C PHE A 75 -0.15 -17.51 -3.73
N ARG A 76 0.66 -17.62 -2.69
CA ARG A 76 1.37 -16.49 -2.08
C ARG A 76 2.31 -15.80 -3.07
N ALA A 77 3.12 -16.56 -3.79
CA ALA A 77 4.02 -16.03 -4.81
C ALA A 77 3.27 -15.35 -5.96
N ALA A 78 2.18 -15.95 -6.43
CA ALA A 78 1.31 -15.37 -7.46
C ALA A 78 0.68 -14.06 -6.99
N ALA A 79 0.26 -13.97 -5.73
CA ALA A 79 -0.28 -12.75 -5.14
C ALA A 79 0.75 -11.62 -5.09
N ILE A 80 1.98 -11.92 -4.67
CA ILE A 80 3.08 -10.95 -4.64
C ILE A 80 3.34 -10.40 -6.05
N GLN A 81 3.40 -11.28 -7.05
CA GLN A 81 3.65 -10.86 -8.43
C GLN A 81 2.50 -10.04 -8.99
N ALA A 82 1.26 -10.49 -8.84
CA ALA A 82 0.08 -9.79 -9.32
C ALA A 82 -0.03 -8.40 -8.70
N PHE A 83 0.15 -8.30 -7.37
CA PHE A 83 0.15 -7.02 -6.67
C PHE A 83 1.22 -6.06 -7.19
N ARG A 84 2.46 -6.53 -7.39
CA ARG A 84 3.54 -5.70 -7.93
C ARG A 84 3.25 -5.19 -9.32
N GLU A 85 2.73 -6.04 -10.21
CA GLU A 85 2.39 -5.64 -11.57
C GLU A 85 1.23 -4.64 -11.61
N ALA A 86 0.18 -4.87 -10.84
CA ALA A 86 -0.96 -3.98 -10.74
C ALA A 86 -0.58 -2.62 -10.14
N SER A 87 0.17 -2.62 -9.05
CA SER A 87 0.63 -1.40 -8.38
C SER A 87 1.55 -0.56 -9.26
N ALA A 88 2.45 -1.18 -10.04
CA ALA A 88 3.31 -0.46 -10.99
C ALA A 88 2.49 0.26 -12.08
N LYS A 89 1.40 -0.37 -12.55
CA LYS A 89 0.49 0.23 -13.54
C LYS A 89 -0.41 1.31 -12.95
N ALA A 90 -0.69 1.25 -11.64
CA ALA A 90 -1.54 2.20 -10.92
C ALA A 90 -0.87 3.57 -10.67
N LYS A 91 0.35 3.79 -11.14
CA LYS A 91 1.12 5.03 -10.97
C LYS A 91 1.32 5.39 -9.48
N PRO A 92 2.05 4.57 -8.72
CA PRO A 92 2.30 4.81 -7.31
C PRO A 92 3.06 6.14 -7.10
N VAL A 93 2.75 6.82 -6.00
CA VAL A 93 3.39 8.07 -5.60
C VAL A 93 3.98 7.92 -4.20
N LEU A 94 5.11 8.59 -3.94
CA LEU A 94 5.67 8.71 -2.61
C LEU A 94 4.85 9.71 -1.79
N LEU A 95 4.48 9.30 -0.59
CA LEU A 95 3.86 10.19 0.38
C LEU A 95 4.93 10.79 1.28
N GLU A 96 4.84 12.09 1.50
CA GLU A 96 5.71 12.81 2.43
C GLU A 96 5.03 12.89 3.81
N PRO A 97 5.78 12.71 4.92
CA PRO A 97 5.22 12.92 6.23
C PRO A 97 4.92 14.40 6.43
N ILE A 98 3.66 14.72 6.77
CA ILE A 98 3.25 16.05 7.17
C ILE A 98 3.01 16.03 8.67
N MET A 99 3.77 16.84 9.42
CA MET A 99 3.74 16.88 10.87
C MET A 99 3.41 18.28 11.37
N ARG A 100 2.75 18.34 12.53
CA ARG A 100 2.64 19.59 13.30
C ARG A 100 3.95 19.81 14.04
N VAL A 101 4.55 20.97 13.80
CA VAL A 101 5.83 21.35 14.42
C VAL A 101 5.62 22.63 15.22
N GLU A 102 6.13 22.65 16.45
CA GLU A 102 6.21 23.82 17.31
C GLU A 102 7.68 24.21 17.48
N VAL A 103 8.02 25.44 17.18
CA VAL A 103 9.38 25.96 17.30
C VAL A 103 9.39 27.10 18.30
N VAL A 104 10.17 26.96 19.36
CA VAL A 104 10.40 28.00 20.38
C VAL A 104 11.76 28.65 20.08
N THR A 105 11.75 29.95 19.82
CA THR A 105 12.97 30.68 19.45
C THR A 105 12.91 32.12 19.99
N PRO A 106 14.06 32.76 20.30
CA PRO A 106 14.12 34.20 20.54
C PRO A 106 13.64 35.00 19.33
N GLU A 107 13.05 36.17 19.58
CA GLU A 107 12.45 37.04 18.56
C GLU A 107 13.44 37.42 17.43
N GLU A 108 14.70 37.62 17.76
CA GLU A 108 15.78 37.97 16.81
C GLU A 108 16.02 36.91 15.72
N TYR A 109 15.64 35.60 15.99
CA TYR A 109 15.80 34.51 15.03
C TYR A 109 14.50 34.15 14.31
N MET A 110 13.37 34.75 14.67
CA MET A 110 12.06 34.42 14.13
C MET A 110 12.00 34.52 12.60
N GLY A 111 12.62 35.56 12.02
CA GLY A 111 12.68 35.73 10.57
C GLY A 111 13.44 34.61 9.85
N GLY A 112 14.56 34.18 10.43
CA GLY A 112 15.34 33.06 9.89
C GLY A 112 14.60 31.74 9.94
N VAL A 113 13.95 31.45 11.06
CA VAL A 113 13.13 30.25 11.25
C VAL A 113 11.95 30.24 10.29
N THR A 114 11.22 31.34 10.18
CA THR A 114 10.09 31.48 9.25
C THR A 114 10.53 31.28 7.80
N GLY A 115 11.67 31.84 7.41
CA GLY A 115 12.24 31.66 6.07
C GLY A 115 12.59 30.19 5.77
N ASP A 116 13.20 29.48 6.74
CA ASP A 116 13.55 28.09 6.58
C ASP A 116 12.30 27.19 6.48
N LEU A 117 11.30 27.40 7.34
CA LEU A 117 10.03 26.67 7.28
C LEU A 117 9.31 26.86 5.94
N ASN A 118 9.27 28.08 5.42
CA ASN A 118 8.67 28.36 4.11
C ASN A 118 9.45 27.67 2.97
N SER A 119 10.79 27.64 3.04
CA SER A 119 11.62 26.95 2.05
C SER A 119 11.35 25.43 2.01
N ARG A 120 10.94 24.87 3.14
CA ARG A 120 10.53 23.45 3.29
C ARG A 120 9.05 23.21 2.99
N ARG A 121 8.35 24.16 2.41
CA ARG A 121 6.90 24.11 2.14
C ARG A 121 6.05 24.01 3.43
N GLY A 122 6.59 24.46 4.55
CA GLY A 122 5.84 24.54 5.80
C GLY A 122 4.76 25.62 5.73
N MET A 123 3.63 25.36 6.35
CA MET A 123 2.54 26.33 6.47
C MET A 123 2.49 26.80 7.93
N ILE A 124 2.75 28.09 8.15
CA ILE A 124 2.74 28.69 9.49
C ILE A 124 1.29 29.03 9.83
N SER A 125 0.78 28.43 10.90
CA SER A 125 -0.59 28.64 11.38
C SER A 125 -0.69 29.72 12.45
N GLU A 126 0.33 29.85 13.30
CA GLU A 126 0.37 30.79 14.42
C GLU A 126 1.81 31.27 14.65
N MET A 127 1.96 32.51 15.10
CA MET A 127 3.22 33.12 15.53
C MET A 127 3.04 33.88 16.85
#